data_98e6bfac83cbd5260b97be876dd1a0b2
#
_entry.id   98e6bfac83cbd5260b97be876dd1a0b2
#
_cell.length_a   1.000
_cell.length_b   1.000
_cell.length_c   1.000
_cell.angle_alpha   90.00
_cell.angle_beta   90.00
_cell.angle_gamma   90.00
#
_symmetry.space_group_name_H-M   'P 1'
#
loop_
_entity.id
_entity.type
_entity.pdbx_description
1 polymer ?
#
loop_
_entity_poly.entity_id
_entity_poly.type
_entity_poly.pdbx_seq_one_letter_code
_entity_poly.pdbx_strand_id
1 'polypeptide(L)'
;MTADEAKMEASKKFLSFLMEPGNYGRFINMEPGLFLPITEAGSKDSTYWDDPVVVKYKSQVETMLDNSTRGSLFGFTNGNTFTSISSISAQNLLAQTLQLTLIDGKSAKDAVSEGMEIMTEAIE
;
A
#
# COMPACT_ATOMS: atom_id res chain seq x y z
N MET A 1 -1.74 -10.46 21.99
CA MET A 1 -1.41 -9.38 22.93
C MET A 1 -0.86 -10.01 24.20
N THR A 2 0.18 -9.43 24.79
CA THR A 2 0.71 -9.90 26.10
C THR A 2 -0.06 -9.23 27.22
N ALA A 3 -0.34 -9.99 28.31
CA ALA A 3 -0.91 -9.46 29.54
C ALA A 3 0.17 -9.00 30.55
N ASP A 4 1.45 -9.13 30.20
CA ASP A 4 2.59 -8.72 31.01
C ASP A 4 2.78 -7.21 30.94
N GLU A 5 2.61 -6.52 32.07
CA GLU A 5 2.72 -5.06 32.18
C GLU A 5 4.09 -4.53 31.74
N ALA A 6 5.17 -5.21 32.10
CA ALA A 6 6.53 -4.79 31.75
C ALA A 6 6.74 -4.86 30.22
N LYS A 7 6.22 -5.89 29.57
CA LYS A 7 6.27 -6.01 28.12
C LYS A 7 5.38 -4.99 27.43
N MET A 8 4.21 -4.67 27.98
CA MET A 8 3.35 -3.62 27.44
C MET A 8 4.03 -2.26 27.52
N GLU A 9 4.65 -1.91 28.64
CA GLU A 9 5.38 -0.67 28.80
C GLU A 9 6.62 -0.58 27.87
N ALA A 10 7.35 -1.66 27.72
CA ALA A 10 8.46 -1.74 26.77
C ALA A 10 7.98 -1.53 25.33
N SER A 11 6.85 -2.15 24.95
CA SER A 11 6.25 -1.99 23.62
C SER A 11 5.80 -0.55 23.36
N LYS A 12 5.17 0.09 24.36
CA LYS A 12 4.77 1.51 24.23
C LYS A 12 5.99 2.42 24.04
N LYS A 13 7.04 2.21 24.85
CA LYS A 13 8.30 2.97 24.71
C LYS A 13 8.94 2.79 23.34
N PHE A 14 8.94 1.55 22.82
CA PHE A 14 9.45 1.28 21.48
C PHE A 14 8.63 1.98 20.39
N LEU A 15 7.29 1.91 20.47
CA LEU A 15 6.43 2.61 19.52
C LEU A 15 6.60 4.12 19.60
N SER A 16 6.70 4.68 20.81
CA SER A 16 6.95 6.12 20.98
C SER A 16 8.29 6.53 20.36
N PHE A 17 9.35 5.78 20.62
CA PHE A 17 10.67 6.01 20.01
C PHE A 17 10.62 5.94 18.48
N LEU A 18 9.92 4.94 17.94
CA LEU A 18 9.78 4.78 16.50
C LEU A 18 9.05 5.95 15.85
N MET A 19 8.06 6.54 16.55
CA MET A 19 7.26 7.65 16.05
C MET A 19 7.90 9.02 16.26
N GLU A 20 9.07 9.10 16.90
CA GLU A 20 9.82 10.36 17.03
C GLU A 20 10.28 10.87 15.64
N PRO A 21 10.32 12.20 15.45
CA PRO A 21 10.86 12.78 14.21
C PRO A 21 12.28 12.25 13.91
N GLY A 22 12.55 11.98 12.66
CA GLY A 22 13.80 11.37 12.23
C GLY A 22 13.87 9.85 12.37
N ASN A 23 13.42 9.26 13.47
CA ASN A 23 13.33 7.79 13.60
C ASN A 23 12.23 7.24 12.67
N TYR A 24 11.08 7.90 12.70
CA TYR A 24 9.96 7.52 11.83
C TYR A 24 10.30 7.66 10.35
N GLY A 25 10.87 8.79 9.94
CA GLY A 25 11.31 9.01 8.56
C GLY A 25 12.31 7.95 8.09
N ARG A 26 13.30 7.59 8.92
CA ARG A 26 14.26 6.51 8.58
C ARG A 26 13.59 5.15 8.48
N PHE A 27 12.62 4.86 9.36
CA PHE A 27 11.91 3.59 9.33
C PHE A 27 11.11 3.40 8.05
N ILE A 28 10.34 4.40 7.64
CA ILE A 28 9.55 4.29 6.40
C ILE A 28 10.42 4.37 5.14
N ASN A 29 11.59 5.00 5.21
CA ASN A 29 12.58 5.02 4.13
C ASN A 29 13.41 3.72 4.03
N MET A 30 13.11 2.69 4.80
CA MET A 30 13.64 1.34 4.51
C MET A 30 13.16 0.83 3.15
N GLU A 31 11.98 1.29 2.70
CA GLU A 31 11.44 1.07 1.35
C GLU A 31 10.89 2.42 0.83
N PRO A 32 11.78 3.27 0.28
CA PRO A 32 11.42 4.64 -0.08
C PRO A 32 10.35 4.69 -1.17
N GLY A 33 9.29 5.43 -0.90
CA GLY A 33 8.15 5.59 -1.82
C GLY A 33 7.12 4.44 -1.77
N LEU A 34 7.43 3.29 -1.15
CA LEU A 34 6.45 2.24 -0.87
C LEU A 34 5.66 2.57 0.40
N PHE A 35 6.37 2.95 1.47
CA PHE A 35 5.73 3.36 2.71
C PHE A 35 5.51 4.87 2.70
N LEU A 36 4.26 5.27 2.90
CA LEU A 36 3.88 6.68 3.02
C LEU A 36 3.73 7.06 4.50
N PRO A 37 4.02 8.31 4.86
CA PRO A 37 3.75 8.82 6.21
C PRO A 37 2.25 8.71 6.55
N ILE A 38 1.94 8.06 7.68
CA ILE A 38 0.56 7.85 8.15
C ILE A 38 0.07 8.92 9.13
N THR A 39 0.93 9.85 9.52
CA THR A 39 0.59 10.94 10.42
C THR A 39 0.94 12.28 9.80
N GLU A 40 0.24 13.34 10.19
CA GLU A 40 0.55 14.71 9.75
C GLU A 40 1.96 15.14 10.15
N ALA A 41 2.41 14.77 11.35
CA ALA A 41 3.78 15.05 11.79
C ALA A 41 4.81 14.30 10.93
N GLY A 42 4.55 13.02 10.62
CA GLY A 42 5.41 12.22 9.76
C GLY A 42 5.47 12.74 8.32
N SER A 43 4.38 13.27 7.80
CA SER A 43 4.36 13.88 6.46
C SER A 43 5.15 15.19 6.36
N LYS A 44 5.54 15.76 7.48
CA LYS A 44 6.39 16.97 7.57
C LYS A 44 7.84 16.65 7.97
N ASP A 45 8.17 15.36 8.19
CA ASP A 45 9.51 14.94 8.61
C ASP A 45 10.50 15.09 7.45
N SER A 46 11.47 15.99 7.59
CA SER A 46 12.50 16.22 6.58
C SER A 46 13.32 14.95 6.29
N THR A 47 13.53 14.09 7.28
CA THR A 47 14.26 12.83 7.10
C THR A 47 13.59 11.93 6.05
N TYR A 48 12.25 11.96 5.96
CA TYR A 48 11.53 11.26 4.91
C TYR A 48 11.76 11.90 3.54
N TRP A 49 11.60 13.23 3.46
CA TRP A 49 11.64 13.96 2.20
C TRP A 49 13.05 14.15 1.63
N ASP A 50 14.08 14.06 2.46
CA ASP A 50 15.48 14.21 2.03
C ASP A 50 16.08 12.90 1.49
N ASP A 51 15.36 11.79 1.52
CA ASP A 51 15.79 10.53 0.92
C ASP A 51 15.94 10.70 -0.61
N PRO A 52 17.06 10.28 -1.22
CA PRO A 52 17.30 10.47 -2.66
C PRO A 52 16.25 9.86 -3.58
N VAL A 53 15.64 8.75 -3.20
CA VAL A 53 14.57 8.11 -3.97
C VAL A 53 13.29 8.90 -3.86
N VAL A 54 12.93 9.35 -2.64
CA VAL A 54 11.76 10.19 -2.40
C VAL A 54 11.92 11.52 -3.14
N VAL A 55 13.09 12.13 -3.10
CA VAL A 55 13.40 13.36 -3.86
C VAL A 55 13.19 13.14 -5.35
N LYS A 56 13.71 12.04 -5.89
CA LYS A 56 13.58 11.70 -7.32
C LYS A 56 12.13 11.55 -7.78
N TYR A 57 11.28 10.98 -6.95
CA TYR A 57 9.88 10.72 -7.26
C TYR A 57 8.91 11.59 -6.47
N LYS A 58 9.35 12.77 -6.06
CA LYS A 58 8.62 13.63 -5.14
C LYS A 58 7.18 13.92 -5.57
N SER A 59 6.97 14.27 -6.84
CA SER A 59 5.64 14.59 -7.36
C SER A 59 4.67 13.38 -7.30
N GLN A 60 5.19 12.18 -7.53
CA GLN A 60 4.41 10.95 -7.44
C GLN A 60 4.04 10.66 -5.98
N VAL A 61 5.00 10.79 -5.06
CA VAL A 61 4.78 10.61 -3.62
C VAL A 61 3.77 11.62 -3.07
N GLU A 62 3.88 12.89 -3.45
CA GLU A 62 2.91 13.94 -3.09
C GLU A 62 1.51 13.60 -3.60
N THR A 63 1.40 13.16 -4.86
CA THR A 63 0.12 12.73 -5.45
C THR A 63 -0.48 11.54 -4.69
N MET A 64 0.35 10.56 -4.28
CA MET A 64 -0.10 9.42 -3.49
C MET A 64 -0.59 9.85 -2.12
N LEU A 65 0.12 10.75 -1.44
CA LEU A 65 -0.28 11.30 -0.15
C LEU A 65 -1.60 12.07 -0.24
N ASP A 66 -1.76 12.93 -1.21
CA ASP A 66 -2.98 13.72 -1.42
C ASP A 66 -4.20 12.85 -1.69
N ASN A 67 -4.01 11.68 -2.28
CA ASN A 67 -5.07 10.73 -2.60
C ASN A 67 -5.24 9.63 -1.54
N SER A 68 -4.35 9.52 -0.56
CA SER A 68 -4.37 8.43 0.44
C SER A 68 -5.68 8.34 1.24
N THR A 69 -6.33 9.48 1.49
CA THR A 69 -7.62 9.55 2.20
C THR A 69 -8.84 9.31 1.31
N ARG A 70 -8.65 9.25 0.00
CA ARG A 70 -9.72 9.05 -1.00
C ARG A 70 -9.72 7.64 -1.57
N GLY A 71 -8.69 6.87 -1.26
CA GLY A 71 -8.55 5.49 -1.71
C GLY A 71 -9.56 4.57 -1.06
N SER A 72 -9.98 3.54 -1.79
CA SER A 72 -10.68 2.39 -1.23
C SER A 72 -9.87 1.13 -1.51
N LEU A 73 -9.86 0.22 -0.55
CA LEU A 73 -9.18 -1.05 -0.72
C LEU A 73 -9.98 -1.93 -1.68
N PHE A 74 -9.28 -2.54 -2.62
CA PHE A 74 -9.87 -3.54 -3.49
C PHE A 74 -10.41 -4.71 -2.67
N GLY A 75 -11.65 -5.12 -2.94
CA GLY A 75 -12.35 -6.15 -2.16
C GLY A 75 -13.04 -5.64 -0.88
N PHE A 76 -13.00 -4.32 -0.62
CA PHE A 76 -13.70 -3.70 0.51
C PHE A 76 -14.66 -2.64 -0.02
N THR A 77 -15.93 -2.92 -0.01
CA THR A 77 -16.95 -2.00 -0.51
C THR A 77 -18.06 -1.83 0.53
N ASN A 78 -18.41 -0.59 0.83
CA ASN A 78 -19.47 -0.26 1.79
C ASN A 78 -19.32 -0.95 3.16
N GLY A 79 -18.08 -1.08 3.67
CA GLY A 79 -17.79 -1.71 4.94
C GLY A 79 -17.84 -3.24 4.93
N ASN A 80 -18.08 -3.87 3.78
CA ASN A 80 -18.06 -5.32 3.63
C ASN A 80 -16.76 -5.79 2.99
N THR A 81 -16.24 -6.90 3.49
CA THR A 81 -15.09 -7.61 2.91
C THR A 81 -15.61 -8.77 2.05
N PHE A 82 -15.17 -8.82 0.82
CA PHE A 82 -15.44 -9.94 -0.08
C PHE A 82 -14.33 -10.97 0.06
N THR A 83 -14.64 -12.13 0.60
CA THR A 83 -13.64 -13.20 0.87
C THR A 83 -12.99 -13.73 -0.41
N SER A 84 -13.72 -13.71 -1.53
CA SER A 84 -13.20 -14.08 -2.86
C SER A 84 -12.04 -13.21 -3.36
N ILE A 85 -11.81 -12.02 -2.74
CA ILE A 85 -10.63 -11.21 -3.08
C ILE A 85 -9.32 -11.96 -2.86
N SER A 86 -9.29 -12.91 -1.92
CA SER A 86 -8.12 -13.73 -1.65
C SER A 86 -7.72 -14.59 -2.85
N SER A 87 -8.68 -15.15 -3.57
CA SER A 87 -8.42 -15.94 -4.79
C SER A 87 -7.82 -15.09 -5.91
N ILE A 88 -8.37 -13.88 -6.10
CA ILE A 88 -7.88 -12.93 -7.10
C ILE A 88 -6.46 -12.45 -6.76
N SER A 89 -6.22 -12.10 -5.50
CA SER A 89 -4.91 -11.59 -5.04
C SER A 89 -3.84 -12.67 -5.02
N ALA A 90 -4.15 -13.87 -4.52
CA ALA A 90 -3.18 -14.97 -4.44
C ALA A 90 -2.67 -15.41 -5.82
N GLN A 91 -3.51 -15.30 -6.84
CA GLN A 91 -3.15 -15.64 -8.21
C GLN A 91 -2.64 -14.44 -9.02
N ASN A 92 -2.54 -13.24 -8.41
CA ASN A 92 -2.14 -12.00 -9.10
C ASN A 92 -2.96 -11.68 -10.36
N LEU A 93 -4.26 -11.97 -10.39
CA LEU A 93 -5.08 -11.90 -11.59
C LEU A 93 -5.20 -10.48 -12.16
N LEU A 94 -5.14 -9.45 -11.31
CA LEU A 94 -5.08 -8.05 -11.78
C LEU A 94 -3.78 -7.78 -12.56
N ALA A 95 -2.64 -8.29 -12.10
CA ALA A 95 -1.38 -8.14 -12.80
C ALA A 95 -1.40 -8.91 -14.13
N GLN A 96 -1.97 -10.11 -14.16
CA GLN A 96 -2.16 -10.87 -15.40
C GLN A 96 -3.03 -10.11 -16.38
N THR A 97 -4.13 -9.51 -15.95
CA THR A 97 -4.99 -8.66 -16.80
C THR A 97 -4.21 -7.51 -17.44
N LEU A 98 -3.32 -6.85 -16.68
CA LEU A 98 -2.44 -5.81 -17.23
C LEU A 98 -1.44 -6.37 -18.24
N GLN A 99 -0.91 -7.57 -18.02
CA GLN A 99 0.03 -8.22 -18.93
C GLN A 99 -0.60 -8.49 -20.30
N LEU A 100 -1.88 -8.82 -20.36
CA LEU A 100 -2.60 -9.00 -21.64
C LEU A 100 -2.48 -7.77 -22.55
N THR A 101 -2.45 -6.56 -21.99
CA THR A 101 -2.25 -5.35 -22.77
C THR A 101 -0.76 -5.04 -22.96
N LEU A 102 0.05 -5.08 -21.90
CA LEU A 102 1.43 -4.59 -21.93
C LEU A 102 2.40 -5.54 -22.62
N ILE A 103 2.14 -6.85 -22.57
CA ILE A 103 3.01 -7.90 -23.11
C ILE A 103 2.38 -8.52 -24.36
N ASP A 104 1.10 -8.93 -24.26
CA ASP A 104 0.44 -9.66 -25.35
C ASP A 104 -0.17 -8.74 -26.40
N GLY A 105 -0.15 -7.42 -26.18
CA GLY A 105 -0.59 -6.42 -27.14
C GLY A 105 -2.11 -6.38 -27.40
N LYS A 106 -2.92 -6.97 -26.49
CA LYS A 106 -4.38 -6.90 -26.60
C LYS A 106 -4.89 -5.48 -26.40
N SER A 107 -6.02 -5.13 -26.97
CA SER A 107 -6.67 -3.87 -26.66
C SER A 107 -7.05 -3.83 -25.18
N ALA A 108 -7.05 -2.64 -24.56
CA ALA A 108 -7.47 -2.49 -23.15
C ALA A 108 -8.89 -3.06 -22.92
N LYS A 109 -9.77 -2.93 -23.88
CA LYS A 109 -11.14 -3.47 -23.80
C LYS A 109 -11.13 -5.01 -23.75
N ASP A 110 -10.39 -5.65 -24.63
CA ASP A 110 -10.32 -7.12 -24.69
C ASP A 110 -9.59 -7.68 -23.47
N ALA A 111 -8.52 -7.04 -23.03
CA ALA A 111 -7.78 -7.42 -21.83
C ALA A 111 -8.66 -7.33 -20.55
N VAL A 112 -9.46 -6.28 -20.41
CA VAL A 112 -10.39 -6.15 -19.28
C VAL A 112 -11.49 -7.22 -19.36
N SER A 113 -12.03 -7.50 -20.54
CA SER A 113 -13.07 -8.53 -20.74
C SER A 113 -12.55 -9.90 -20.31
N GLU A 114 -11.39 -10.31 -20.83
CA GLU A 114 -10.74 -11.58 -20.49
C GLU A 114 -10.30 -11.64 -19.02
N GLY A 115 -9.75 -10.56 -18.48
CA GLY A 115 -9.40 -10.47 -17.07
C GLY A 115 -10.60 -10.65 -16.15
N MET A 116 -11.76 -10.12 -16.52
CA MET A 116 -13.01 -10.33 -15.78
C MET A 116 -13.46 -11.79 -15.83
N GLU A 117 -13.33 -12.47 -16.97
CA GLU A 117 -13.64 -13.90 -17.10
C GLU A 117 -12.75 -14.73 -16.20
N ILE A 118 -11.43 -14.53 -16.27
CA ILE A 118 -10.43 -15.21 -15.41
C ILE A 118 -10.72 -14.99 -13.91
N MET A 119 -11.06 -13.74 -13.53
CA MET A 119 -11.37 -13.44 -12.13
C MET A 119 -12.69 -14.07 -11.68
N THR A 120 -13.68 -14.17 -12.57
CA THR A 120 -14.97 -14.81 -12.28
C THR A 120 -14.78 -16.32 -12.05
N GLU A 121 -14.04 -16.99 -12.91
CA GLU A 121 -13.70 -18.42 -12.75
C GLU A 121 -12.93 -18.71 -11.45
N ALA A 122 -12.07 -17.79 -11.04
CA ALA A 122 -11.26 -17.97 -9.84
C ALA A 122 -12.04 -17.83 -8.51
N ILE A 123 -13.27 -17.31 -8.56
CA ILE A 123 -14.12 -17.10 -7.37
C ILE A 123 -15.35 -18.01 -7.32
N GLU A 124 -15.61 -18.80 -8.36
CA GLU A 124 -16.61 -19.87 -8.37
C GLU A 124 -16.09 -21.13 -7.67
#